data_4b9617b6d1cdbb6cf218582b6817f2e2
#
_entry.id   4b9617b6d1cdbb6cf218582b6817f2e2
#
_cell.length_a   1.000
_cell.length_b   1.000
_cell.length_c   1.000
_cell.angle_alpha   90.00
_cell.angle_beta   90.00
_cell.angle_gamma   90.00
#
_symmetry.space_group_name_H-M   'P 1'
#
loop_
_entity.id
_entity.type
_entity.pdbx_description
1 polymer ?
#
loop_
_entity_poly.entity_id
_entity_poly.type
_entity_poly.pdbx_seq_one_letter_code
_entity_poly.pdbx_strand_id
1 'polypeptide(L)'
;LNLIKLREKVQFGEQFRPQILSVSPDAKVPMICLEPSQEIPAHPSGTGVFYVLEGKGIMSLDGKEIELSKGKVIFAPEGSERGIKSTERLVAVAVHIS
;
A
#
# COMPACT_ATOMS: atom_id res chain seq x y z
N LEU A 1 -14.20 12.04 14.34
CA LEU A 1 -12.81 12.44 14.43
C LEU A 1 -12.05 11.96 13.21
N ASN A 2 -11.27 12.85 12.61
CA ASN A 2 -10.60 12.59 11.32
C ASN A 2 -9.10 12.35 11.47
N LEU A 3 -8.64 12.05 12.68
CA LEU A 3 -7.23 11.79 12.95
C LEU A 3 -7.01 10.31 13.21
N ILE A 4 -6.00 9.74 12.56
CA ILE A 4 -5.62 8.35 12.72
C ILE A 4 -4.14 8.30 13.09
N LYS A 5 -3.82 7.59 14.17
CA LYS A 5 -2.44 7.33 14.56
C LYS A 5 -2.00 6.03 13.90
N LEU A 6 -1.22 6.14 12.84
CA LEU A 6 -0.88 4.99 11.99
C LEU A 6 -0.16 3.88 12.76
N ARG A 7 0.74 4.23 13.68
CA ARG A 7 1.47 3.21 14.43
C ARG A 7 0.58 2.32 15.28
N GLU A 8 -0.57 2.84 15.71
CA GLU A 8 -1.54 2.06 16.48
C GLU A 8 -2.35 1.11 15.61
N LYS A 9 -2.25 1.25 14.30
CA LYS A 9 -2.99 0.43 13.35
C LYS A 9 -2.13 -0.66 12.70
N VAL A 10 -0.82 -0.68 12.96
CA VAL A 10 0.07 -1.67 12.36
C VAL A 10 -0.32 -3.05 12.86
N GLN A 11 -0.61 -3.94 11.92
CA GLN A 11 -1.01 -5.31 12.23
C GLN A 11 -0.59 -6.23 11.10
N PHE A 12 0.18 -7.26 11.44
CA PHE A 12 0.63 -8.28 10.50
C PHE A 12 -0.14 -9.58 10.73
N GLY A 13 -0.21 -10.42 9.72
CA GLY A 13 -0.88 -11.71 9.82
C GLY A 13 -0.24 -12.74 8.92
N GLU A 14 -0.67 -14.01 9.05
CA GLU A 14 -0.19 -15.08 8.19
C GLU A 14 -0.57 -14.87 6.73
N GLN A 15 -1.68 -14.20 6.51
CA GLN A 15 -2.12 -13.78 5.18
C GLN A 15 -2.30 -12.29 5.17
N PHE A 16 -1.98 -11.66 4.05
CA PHE A 16 -2.20 -10.24 3.92
C PHE A 16 -3.71 -9.94 3.84
N ARG A 17 -4.13 -8.98 4.65
CA ARG A 17 -5.49 -8.43 4.60
C ARG A 17 -5.40 -6.93 4.69
N PRO A 18 -5.90 -6.19 3.70
CA PRO A 18 -5.88 -4.73 3.77
C PRO A 18 -6.77 -4.26 4.92
N GLN A 19 -6.27 -3.29 5.65
CA GLN A 19 -7.03 -2.64 6.72
C GLN A 19 -7.52 -1.30 6.18
N ILE A 20 -8.82 -1.13 6.09
CA ILE A 20 -9.39 0.11 5.57
C ILE A 20 -9.52 1.10 6.73
N LEU A 21 -8.70 2.15 6.69
CA LEU A 21 -8.69 3.17 7.74
C LEU A 21 -9.82 4.18 7.56
N SER A 22 -10.17 4.46 6.32
CA SER A 22 -11.22 5.42 6.01
C SER A 22 -11.77 5.11 4.63
N VAL A 23 -13.07 5.33 4.45
CA VAL A 23 -13.73 5.16 3.16
C VAL A 23 -14.80 6.23 2.99
N SER A 24 -14.86 6.78 1.79
CA SER A 24 -15.90 7.72 1.38
C SER A 24 -16.25 7.43 -0.08
N PRO A 25 -17.27 8.07 -0.64
CA PRO A 25 -17.60 7.87 -2.07
C PRO A 25 -16.43 8.19 -3.00
N ASP A 26 -15.55 9.13 -2.61
CA ASP A 26 -14.49 9.64 -3.47
C ASP A 26 -13.12 9.05 -3.19
N ALA A 27 -12.91 8.46 -2.02
CA ALA A 27 -11.58 8.01 -1.63
C ALA A 27 -11.62 6.87 -0.61
N LYS A 28 -10.59 6.04 -0.65
CA LYS A 28 -10.38 4.96 0.30
C LYS A 28 -8.95 5.02 0.78
N VAL A 29 -8.74 4.84 2.08
CA VAL A 29 -7.41 4.89 2.68
C VAL A 29 -7.10 3.54 3.32
N PRO A 30 -6.49 2.60 2.58
CA PRO A 30 -6.07 1.32 3.14
C PRO A 30 -4.70 1.44 3.79
N MET A 31 -4.49 0.65 4.84
CA MET A 31 -3.18 0.41 5.40
C MET A 31 -2.70 -0.96 4.97
N ILE A 32 -1.45 -1.04 4.55
CA ILE A 32 -0.83 -2.24 4.02
C ILE A 32 0.29 -2.65 4.95
N CYS A 33 0.16 -3.83 5.57
CA CYS A 33 1.20 -4.39 6.43
C CYS A 33 1.53 -5.78 5.90
N LEU A 34 2.74 -5.94 5.36
CA LEU A 34 3.17 -7.18 4.74
C LEU A 34 4.33 -7.79 5.53
N GLU A 35 4.21 -9.06 5.89
CA GLU A 35 5.34 -9.84 6.37
C GLU A 35 6.28 -10.11 5.20
N PRO A 36 7.55 -10.47 5.45
CA PRO A 36 8.47 -10.77 4.35
C PRO A 36 7.88 -11.81 3.40
N SER A 37 8.03 -11.58 2.12
CA SER A 37 7.55 -12.43 1.01
C SER A 37 6.04 -12.46 0.80
N GLN A 38 5.27 -11.75 1.58
CA GLN A 38 3.85 -11.56 1.27
C GLN A 38 3.71 -10.59 0.10
N GLU A 39 2.66 -10.75 -0.67
CA GLU A 39 2.47 -9.90 -1.84
C GLU A 39 1.01 -9.58 -2.11
N ILE A 40 0.82 -8.46 -2.77
CA ILE A 40 -0.45 -8.08 -3.38
C ILE A 40 -0.24 -8.25 -4.87
N PRO A 41 -0.96 -9.19 -5.52
CA PRO A 41 -0.81 -9.41 -6.96
C PRO A 41 -1.15 -8.15 -7.76
N ALA A 42 -0.47 -7.98 -8.89
CA ALA A 42 -0.71 -6.81 -9.74
C ALA A 42 -2.15 -6.83 -10.27
N HIS A 43 -2.80 -5.70 -10.16
CA HIS A 43 -4.16 -5.51 -10.66
C HIS A 43 -4.40 -4.04 -10.97
N PRO A 44 -5.29 -3.73 -11.92
CA PRO A 44 -5.63 -2.33 -12.20
C PRO A 44 -6.55 -1.79 -11.11
N SER A 45 -6.50 -0.47 -10.91
CA SER A 45 -7.33 0.20 -9.92
C SER A 45 -7.40 1.70 -10.27
N GLY A 46 -8.10 2.48 -9.47
CA GLY A 46 -8.13 3.93 -9.60
C GLY A 46 -6.78 4.57 -9.28
N THR A 47 -6.74 5.89 -9.33
CA THR A 47 -5.53 6.63 -8.95
C THR A 47 -5.14 6.29 -7.53
N GLY A 48 -3.89 5.95 -7.31
CA GLY A 48 -3.38 5.58 -5.99
C GLY A 48 -2.14 6.37 -5.63
N VAL A 49 -2.06 6.75 -4.35
CA VAL A 49 -0.86 7.34 -3.76
C VAL A 49 -0.44 6.41 -2.63
N PHE A 50 0.81 5.95 -2.68
CA PHE A 50 1.34 5.01 -1.69
C PHE A 50 2.48 5.66 -0.94
N TYR A 51 2.39 5.68 0.37
CA TYR A 51 3.45 6.20 1.23
C TYR A 51 4.03 5.06 2.09
N VAL A 52 5.34 4.86 2.00
CA VAL A 52 6.01 3.80 2.75
C VAL A 52 6.48 4.35 4.09
N LEU A 53 5.94 3.80 5.18
CA LEU A 53 6.31 4.19 6.55
C LEU A 53 7.55 3.45 7.02
N GLU A 54 7.63 2.15 6.74
CA GLU A 54 8.73 1.30 7.20
C GLU A 54 8.92 0.13 6.25
N GLY A 55 10.13 -0.43 6.26
CA GLY A 55 10.42 -1.67 5.58
C GLY A 55 10.88 -1.49 4.15
N LYS A 56 10.91 -2.60 3.43
CA LYS A 56 11.38 -2.65 2.05
C LYS A 56 10.55 -3.62 1.22
N GLY A 57 10.42 -3.29 -0.03
CA GLY A 57 9.72 -4.13 -0.98
C GLY A 57 9.89 -3.64 -2.40
N ILE A 58 9.10 -4.19 -3.28
CA ILE A 58 9.10 -3.84 -4.70
C ILE A 58 7.66 -3.64 -5.13
N MET A 59 7.39 -2.52 -5.79
CA MET A 59 6.12 -2.31 -6.46
C MET A 59 6.30 -2.61 -7.93
N SER A 60 5.41 -3.42 -8.47
CA SER A 60 5.28 -3.60 -9.91
C SER A 60 4.25 -2.58 -10.39
N LEU A 61 4.65 -1.71 -11.30
CA LEU A 61 3.76 -0.69 -11.87
C LEU A 61 3.83 -0.78 -13.39
N ASP A 62 2.76 -1.30 -14.00
CA ASP A 62 2.69 -1.56 -15.44
C ASP A 62 3.91 -2.32 -15.94
N GLY A 63 4.32 -3.36 -15.21
CA GLY A 63 5.46 -4.21 -15.56
C GLY A 63 6.82 -3.66 -15.19
N LYS A 64 6.89 -2.44 -14.65
CA LYS A 64 8.16 -1.85 -14.18
C LYS A 64 8.28 -2.06 -12.67
N GLU A 65 9.49 -2.37 -12.22
CA GLU A 65 9.76 -2.55 -10.80
C GLU A 65 10.27 -1.27 -10.17
N ILE A 66 9.65 -0.90 -9.05
CA ILE A 66 10.02 0.28 -8.27
C ILE A 66 10.39 -0.19 -6.87
N GLU A 67 11.59 0.15 -6.42
CA GLU A 67 12.05 -0.19 -5.09
C GLU A 67 11.33 0.66 -4.04
N LEU A 68 10.74 -0.01 -3.04
CA LEU A 68 10.05 0.65 -1.94
C LEU A 68 10.94 0.65 -0.71
N SER A 69 11.04 1.80 -0.06
CA SER A 69 11.72 1.93 1.22
C SER A 69 11.14 3.11 1.99
N LYS A 70 11.46 3.18 3.27
CA LYS A 70 10.94 4.19 4.19
C LYS A 70 11.02 5.59 3.60
N GLY A 71 9.91 6.32 3.65
CA GLY A 71 9.82 7.71 3.24
C GLY A 71 9.50 7.94 1.78
N LYS A 72 9.42 6.88 0.98
CA LYS A 72 9.08 7.03 -0.45
C LYS A 72 7.59 7.13 -0.66
N VAL A 73 7.20 7.94 -1.63
CA VAL A 73 5.81 8.07 -2.09
C VAL A 73 5.78 7.70 -3.56
N ILE A 74 4.85 6.84 -3.92
CA ILE A 74 4.66 6.39 -5.30
C ILE A 74 3.27 6.78 -5.78
N PHE A 75 3.19 7.33 -6.99
CA PHE A 75 1.94 7.63 -7.65
C PHE A 75 1.63 6.57 -8.68
N ALA A 76 0.44 5.96 -8.57
CA ALA A 76 -0.05 4.99 -9.55
C ALA A 76 -1.23 5.63 -10.29
N PRO A 77 -1.07 5.93 -11.59
CA PRO A 77 -2.17 6.54 -12.37
C PRO A 77 -3.37 5.61 -12.46
N GLU A 78 -4.54 6.22 -12.65
CA GLU A 78 -5.77 5.46 -12.87
C GLU A 78 -5.58 4.43 -13.98
N GLY A 79 -6.05 3.21 -13.73
CA GLY A 79 -5.97 2.12 -14.68
C GLY A 79 -4.64 1.39 -14.73
N SER A 80 -3.59 1.92 -14.10
CA SER A 80 -2.31 1.22 -14.08
C SER A 80 -2.40 -0.06 -13.26
N GLU A 81 -1.72 -1.10 -13.71
CA GLU A 81 -1.61 -2.34 -12.94
C GLU A 81 -0.51 -2.19 -11.90
N ARG A 82 -0.85 -2.43 -10.64
CA ARG A 82 0.11 -2.32 -9.56
C ARG A 82 0.01 -3.50 -8.62
N GLY A 83 1.16 -3.97 -8.17
CA GLY A 83 1.29 -4.98 -7.16
C GLY A 83 2.44 -4.64 -6.24
N ILE A 84 2.50 -5.27 -5.08
CA ILE A 84 3.56 -5.03 -4.10
C ILE A 84 4.03 -6.37 -3.57
N LYS A 85 5.35 -6.53 -3.46
CA LYS A 85 5.95 -7.68 -2.79
C LYS A 85 6.94 -7.17 -1.76
N SER A 86 6.79 -7.63 -0.52
CA SER A 86 7.69 -7.23 0.56
C SER A 86 8.96 -8.07 0.54
N THR A 87 10.10 -7.46 0.85
CA THR A 87 11.36 -8.16 1.09
C THR A 87 11.70 -8.16 2.57
N GLU A 88 11.29 -7.11 3.28
CA GLU A 88 11.28 -7.04 4.74
C GLU A 88 9.87 -6.68 5.16
N ARG A 89 9.58 -6.68 6.47
CA ARG A 89 8.29 -6.20 6.93
C ARG A 89 8.04 -4.82 6.35
N LEU A 90 6.93 -4.66 5.67
CA LEU A 90 6.60 -3.44 4.95
C LEU A 90 5.31 -2.86 5.51
N VAL A 91 5.37 -1.59 5.89
CA VAL A 91 4.19 -0.84 6.33
C VAL A 91 4.02 0.34 5.40
N ALA A 92 2.87 0.40 4.77
CA ALA A 92 2.53 1.50 3.87
C ALA A 92 1.10 1.92 4.08
N VAL A 93 0.81 3.16 3.77
CA VAL A 93 -0.56 3.67 3.71
C VAL A 93 -0.79 4.18 2.30
N ALA A 94 -1.98 3.94 1.79
CA ALA A 94 -2.33 4.41 0.46
C ALA A 94 -3.59 5.25 0.51
N VAL A 95 -3.75 6.07 -0.52
CA VAL A 95 -4.99 6.78 -0.80
C VAL A 95 -5.40 6.37 -2.20
N HIS A 96 -6.58 5.76 -2.31
CA HIS A 96 -7.17 5.39 -3.59
C HIS A 96 -8.30 6.36 -3.90
N ILE A 97 -8.21 7.01 -5.04
CA ILE A 97 -9.19 8.00 -5.49
C ILE A 97 -10.08 7.34 -6.54
N SER A 98 -11.36 7.45 -6.30
CA SER A 98 -12.39 6.86 -7.18
C SER A 98 -12.70 7.78 -8.35
#